data_44fb763af98b3e47b92cd4ee5784fb9b
#
_entry.id   44fb763af98b3e47b92cd4ee5784fb9b
#
_cell.length_a   1.000
_cell.length_b   1.000
_cell.length_c   1.000
_cell.angle_alpha   90.00
_cell.angle_beta   90.00
_cell.angle_gamma   90.00
#
_symmetry.space_group_name_H-M   'P 1'
#
loop_
_entity.id
_entity.type
_entity.pdbx_description
1 polymer ?
#
loop_
_entity_poly.entity_id
_entity_poly.type
_entity_poly.pdbx_seq_one_letter_code
_entity_poly.pdbx_strand_id
1 'polypeptide(L)'
;MNKKIFSIFLLLLITIDSIPCKNLISFATDTTIATITSDSEQDLVNAVAKLNKSGGIIYIDTPVINISSKKTIGLIGTKEGGIIGKQQSNGQYPRIDFKNARNAGSTARGFTINGSNQFIKYLIIENSGDNGIYIAGSKNIIDHIITRYNNDTGIQISNGAKSNQLNYCYSYRNVDVGTFGGNADGFAPKLQASDTIFNYCFAWDNSDDGWDSYDYEGQASTTVSYLHCGCWNNGNPDVFTGKYDYDNGKVLDKGLWTIQQLIASDSKFESNYNNKKFSISNAKINGMTAENWIAQAHEEMNGNGFKFGSKYTPQNTSIKRTAEYSVAFDHKAKGFDNNGSKKITGYFSNCVSFNNLINYKLPYTFSKWSNNWSWNPIDVDQYSQSQTLKTPKDKNAAIKKFYAVRDAIIQNCRHNIFNDKVNFDNAIKSLA
;
A
#
# COMPACT_ATOMS: atom_id res chain seq x y z
N MET A 1 -50.59 48.93 13.25
CA MET A 1 -49.49 49.01 12.25
C MET A 1 -48.34 48.19 12.78
N ASN A 2 -48.15 46.99 12.24
CA ASN A 2 -47.13 46.03 12.65
C ASN A 2 -45.82 46.34 11.89
N LYS A 3 -44.75 46.62 12.61
CA LYS A 3 -43.39 46.63 12.03
C LYS A 3 -42.73 45.29 12.33
N LYS A 4 -42.53 44.47 11.30
CA LYS A 4 -41.72 43.26 11.33
C LYS A 4 -40.25 43.69 11.30
N ILE A 5 -39.49 43.31 12.31
CA ILE A 5 -38.04 43.41 12.39
C ILE A 5 -37.48 42.18 11.66
N PHE A 6 -36.80 42.38 10.53
CA PHE A 6 -36.05 41.36 9.85
C PHE A 6 -34.66 41.30 10.50
N SER A 7 -34.39 40.23 11.25
CA SER A 7 -33.02 39.86 11.66
C SER A 7 -32.30 39.18 10.52
N ILE A 8 -31.31 39.86 9.95
CA ILE A 8 -30.38 39.28 8.98
C ILE A 8 -29.35 38.53 9.81
N PHE A 9 -29.42 37.21 9.82
CA PHE A 9 -28.31 36.33 10.24
C PHE A 9 -27.27 36.33 9.12
N LEU A 10 -26.18 37.05 9.34
CA LEU A 10 -24.99 36.93 8.47
C LEU A 10 -24.30 35.60 8.78
N LEU A 11 -24.59 34.58 7.98
CA LEU A 11 -23.90 33.31 8.01
C LEU A 11 -22.50 33.55 7.42
N LEU A 12 -21.51 33.66 8.31
CA LEU A 12 -20.10 33.67 7.91
C LEU A 12 -19.77 32.26 7.41
N LEU A 13 -19.89 32.05 6.10
CA LEU A 13 -19.34 30.89 5.44
C LEU A 13 -17.81 30.99 5.53
N ILE A 14 -17.23 30.32 6.51
CA ILE A 14 -15.82 29.96 6.47
C ILE A 14 -15.69 28.98 5.30
N THR A 15 -15.29 29.46 4.16
CA THR A 15 -14.82 28.59 3.07
C THR A 15 -13.55 27.92 3.57
N ILE A 16 -13.73 26.71 4.10
CA ILE A 16 -12.63 25.76 4.16
C ILE A 16 -12.27 25.54 2.70
N ASP A 17 -11.14 26.10 2.26
CA ASP A 17 -10.51 25.72 1.00
C ASP A 17 -10.16 24.24 1.08
N SER A 18 -11.18 23.40 0.93
CA SER A 18 -11.00 22.01 0.62
C SER A 18 -10.28 21.98 -0.71
N ILE A 19 -9.08 21.41 -0.74
CA ILE A 19 -8.42 21.01 -1.99
C ILE A 19 -9.50 20.29 -2.78
N PRO A 20 -9.85 20.76 -3.98
CA PRO A 20 -10.92 20.14 -4.71
C PRO A 20 -10.52 18.69 -4.92
N CYS A 21 -11.30 17.78 -4.33
CA CYS A 21 -11.31 16.36 -4.68
C CYS A 21 -11.82 16.30 -6.13
N LYS A 22 -11.03 16.91 -7.04
CA LYS A 22 -11.35 17.00 -8.46
C LYS A 22 -11.24 15.61 -9.04
N ASN A 23 -12.38 15.08 -9.40
CA ASN A 23 -12.56 13.90 -10.20
C ASN A 23 -12.30 12.56 -9.46
N LEU A 24 -13.09 12.27 -8.44
CA LEU A 24 -13.32 10.87 -8.10
C LEU A 24 -13.88 10.20 -9.36
N ILE A 25 -13.16 9.21 -9.89
CA ILE A 25 -13.65 8.39 -10.98
C ILE A 25 -14.85 7.62 -10.43
N SER A 26 -15.99 7.71 -11.10
CA SER A 26 -17.13 6.84 -10.82
C SER A 26 -17.45 6.04 -12.08
N PHE A 27 -17.79 4.78 -11.91
CA PHE A 27 -18.20 3.92 -13.00
C PHE A 27 -19.71 3.73 -12.96
N ALA A 28 -20.33 3.77 -14.13
CA ALA A 28 -21.78 3.71 -14.31
C ALA A 28 -22.26 2.36 -14.88
N THR A 29 -21.35 1.37 -15.09
CA THR A 29 -21.79 0.10 -15.64
C THR A 29 -22.54 -0.74 -14.61
N ASP A 30 -23.75 -1.19 -14.96
CA ASP A 30 -24.59 -2.07 -14.14
C ASP A 30 -24.71 -3.47 -14.74
N THR A 31 -24.07 -3.73 -15.89
CA THR A 31 -24.23 -4.99 -16.60
C THR A 31 -23.45 -6.11 -15.94
N THR A 32 -24.12 -7.01 -15.25
CA THR A 32 -23.52 -8.25 -14.75
C THR A 32 -23.25 -9.22 -15.91
N ILE A 33 -22.02 -9.63 -16.08
CA ILE A 33 -21.60 -10.57 -17.13
C ILE A 33 -21.33 -11.98 -16.62
N ALA A 34 -21.01 -12.11 -15.32
CA ALA A 34 -20.83 -13.38 -14.64
C ALA A 34 -21.00 -13.24 -13.12
N THR A 35 -21.41 -14.31 -12.47
CA THR A 35 -21.32 -14.49 -11.02
C THR A 35 -20.66 -15.84 -10.76
N ILE A 36 -19.54 -15.84 -10.05
CA ILE A 36 -18.78 -17.05 -9.73
C ILE A 36 -19.13 -17.46 -8.31
N THR A 37 -19.76 -18.62 -8.17
CA THR A 37 -20.33 -19.12 -6.91
C THR A 37 -19.61 -20.35 -6.36
N SER A 38 -18.49 -20.74 -6.98
CA SER A 38 -17.70 -21.90 -6.58
C SER A 38 -16.20 -21.60 -6.70
N ASP A 39 -15.37 -22.40 -6.05
CA ASP A 39 -13.91 -22.38 -6.18
C ASP A 39 -13.51 -22.90 -7.58
N SER A 40 -13.60 -22.02 -8.58
CA SER A 40 -13.32 -22.36 -9.98
C SER A 40 -12.42 -21.31 -10.62
N GLU A 41 -11.14 -21.65 -10.76
CA GLU A 41 -10.17 -20.86 -11.54
C GLU A 41 -10.62 -20.69 -12.99
N GLN A 42 -11.17 -21.76 -13.60
CA GLN A 42 -11.58 -21.75 -15.00
C GLN A 42 -12.76 -20.77 -15.24
N ASP A 43 -13.73 -20.71 -14.32
CA ASP A 43 -14.84 -19.76 -14.44
C ASP A 43 -14.36 -18.32 -14.30
N LEU A 44 -13.41 -18.05 -13.41
CA LEU A 44 -12.80 -16.72 -13.29
C LEU A 44 -12.08 -16.34 -14.60
N VAL A 45 -11.27 -17.23 -15.15
CA VAL A 45 -10.55 -16.99 -16.42
C VAL A 45 -11.50 -16.73 -17.57
N ASN A 46 -12.57 -17.52 -17.71
CA ASN A 46 -13.57 -17.34 -18.74
C ASN A 46 -14.33 -16.01 -18.59
N ALA A 47 -14.71 -15.67 -17.36
CA ALA A 47 -15.40 -14.42 -17.06
C ALA A 47 -14.48 -13.20 -17.36
N VAL A 48 -13.21 -13.25 -16.99
CA VAL A 48 -12.23 -12.19 -17.29
C VAL A 48 -12.01 -12.05 -18.81
N ALA A 49 -11.96 -13.15 -19.55
CA ALA A 49 -11.87 -13.09 -21.01
C ALA A 49 -13.09 -12.38 -21.64
N LYS A 50 -14.30 -12.58 -21.09
CA LYS A 50 -15.51 -11.87 -21.50
C LYS A 50 -15.45 -10.40 -21.08
N LEU A 51 -15.05 -10.09 -19.84
CA LEU A 51 -14.87 -8.73 -19.32
C LEU A 51 -13.97 -7.91 -20.24
N ASN A 52 -12.82 -8.46 -20.63
CA ASN A 52 -11.84 -7.79 -21.48
C ASN A 52 -12.38 -7.41 -22.87
N LYS A 53 -13.43 -8.10 -23.37
CA LYS A 53 -14.07 -7.81 -24.66
C LYS A 53 -15.23 -6.83 -24.54
N SER A 54 -16.09 -7.04 -23.54
CA SER A 54 -17.38 -6.36 -23.47
C SER A 54 -17.47 -5.29 -22.38
N GLY A 55 -16.57 -5.29 -21.39
CA GLY A 55 -16.79 -4.58 -20.12
C GLY A 55 -17.86 -5.30 -19.28
N GLY A 56 -18.35 -4.62 -18.25
CA GLY A 56 -19.38 -5.15 -17.34
C GLY A 56 -18.80 -5.63 -16.00
N ILE A 57 -19.59 -6.33 -15.21
CA ILE A 57 -19.27 -6.71 -13.84
C ILE A 57 -19.19 -8.23 -13.68
N ILE A 58 -18.11 -8.69 -13.08
CA ILE A 58 -17.97 -10.05 -12.55
C ILE A 58 -18.16 -9.98 -11.03
N TYR A 59 -19.10 -10.74 -10.50
CA TYR A 59 -19.23 -10.94 -9.06
C TYR A 59 -18.52 -12.22 -8.61
N ILE A 60 -17.75 -12.13 -7.52
CA ILE A 60 -17.20 -13.29 -6.81
C ILE A 60 -18.08 -13.53 -5.59
N ASP A 61 -18.85 -14.61 -5.60
CA ASP A 61 -19.80 -15.00 -4.57
C ASP A 61 -19.45 -16.38 -4.01
N THR A 62 -18.18 -16.56 -3.68
CA THR A 62 -17.61 -17.75 -3.04
C THR A 62 -16.51 -17.30 -2.08
N PRO A 63 -16.27 -17.98 -0.95
CA PRO A 63 -15.27 -17.57 0.03
C PRO A 63 -13.83 -17.50 -0.52
N VAL A 64 -13.52 -18.35 -1.51
CA VAL A 64 -12.18 -18.43 -2.08
C VAL A 64 -12.23 -18.92 -3.53
N ILE A 65 -11.30 -18.44 -4.35
CA ILE A 65 -10.91 -19.05 -5.62
C ILE A 65 -9.41 -19.34 -5.52
N ASN A 66 -9.07 -20.63 -5.56
CA ASN A 66 -7.69 -21.09 -5.56
C ASN A 66 -7.14 -21.11 -6.98
N ILE A 67 -6.07 -20.37 -7.21
CA ILE A 67 -5.38 -20.30 -8.51
C ILE A 67 -4.25 -21.31 -8.52
N SER A 68 -4.25 -22.22 -9.48
CA SER A 68 -3.29 -23.32 -9.57
C SER A 68 -2.52 -23.37 -10.90
N SER A 69 -3.14 -22.95 -11.99
CA SER A 69 -2.56 -23.00 -13.33
C SER A 69 -2.19 -21.65 -13.90
N LYS A 70 -2.95 -20.58 -13.56
CA LYS A 70 -2.69 -19.23 -14.03
C LYS A 70 -1.81 -18.46 -13.05
N LYS A 71 -0.67 -18.02 -13.53
CA LYS A 71 0.26 -17.19 -12.76
C LYS A 71 -0.25 -15.77 -12.59
N THR A 72 -1.10 -15.31 -13.50
CA THR A 72 -1.56 -13.93 -13.58
C THR A 72 -2.97 -13.87 -14.17
N ILE A 73 -3.83 -13.09 -13.55
CA ILE A 73 -5.14 -12.72 -14.07
C ILE A 73 -5.04 -11.33 -14.69
N GLY A 74 -5.27 -11.22 -16.01
CA GLY A 74 -5.04 -9.99 -16.77
C GLY A 74 -6.32 -9.23 -17.11
N LEU A 75 -6.46 -7.99 -16.61
CA LEU A 75 -7.48 -7.04 -17.03
C LEU A 75 -6.86 -6.12 -18.10
N ILE A 76 -7.18 -6.36 -19.36
CA ILE A 76 -6.60 -5.65 -20.50
C ILE A 76 -7.65 -4.84 -21.30
N GLY A 77 -8.91 -4.89 -20.88
CA GLY A 77 -10.00 -4.17 -21.54
C GLY A 77 -9.89 -2.65 -21.37
N THR A 78 -10.53 -1.93 -22.29
CA THR A 78 -10.65 -0.47 -22.23
C THR A 78 -12.09 -0.01 -21.99
N LYS A 79 -13.05 -0.91 -22.13
CA LYS A 79 -14.44 -0.67 -21.74
C LYS A 79 -14.56 -0.75 -20.23
N GLU A 80 -15.43 0.08 -19.69
CA GLU A 80 -15.71 0.10 -18.27
C GLU A 80 -16.15 -1.26 -17.76
N GLY A 81 -15.47 -1.73 -16.71
CA GLY A 81 -15.81 -3.01 -16.12
C GLY A 81 -14.83 -3.45 -15.04
N GLY A 82 -15.21 -4.52 -14.34
CA GLY A 82 -14.35 -5.02 -13.26
C GLY A 82 -14.90 -6.19 -12.48
N ILE A 83 -14.26 -6.42 -11.33
CA ILE A 83 -14.52 -7.56 -10.45
C ILE A 83 -14.93 -7.04 -9.08
N ILE A 84 -16.01 -7.58 -8.54
CA ILE A 84 -16.53 -7.22 -7.21
C ILE A 84 -16.71 -8.49 -6.37
N GLY A 85 -16.07 -8.54 -5.23
CA GLY A 85 -16.31 -9.57 -4.21
C GLY A 85 -17.61 -9.29 -3.45
N LYS A 86 -18.45 -10.28 -3.27
CA LYS A 86 -19.62 -10.21 -2.41
C LYS A 86 -19.29 -10.64 -0.99
N GLN A 87 -19.77 -9.88 -0.03
CA GLN A 87 -19.62 -10.26 1.37
C GLN A 87 -20.34 -11.58 1.65
N GLN A 88 -19.64 -12.51 2.25
CA GLN A 88 -20.17 -13.81 2.63
C GLN A 88 -21.06 -13.71 3.88
N SER A 89 -21.85 -14.74 4.16
CA SER A 89 -22.77 -14.77 5.30
C SER A 89 -22.11 -14.60 6.67
N ASN A 90 -20.80 -14.92 6.76
CA ASN A 90 -20.00 -14.73 7.96
C ASN A 90 -19.37 -13.32 8.06
N GLY A 91 -19.73 -12.40 7.17
CA GLY A 91 -19.21 -11.03 7.11
C GLY A 91 -17.86 -10.87 6.40
N GLN A 92 -17.24 -11.95 5.96
CA GLN A 92 -15.93 -11.93 5.30
C GLN A 92 -16.07 -11.64 3.79
N TYR A 93 -14.99 -11.13 3.21
CA TYR A 93 -14.89 -10.93 1.77
C TYR A 93 -14.07 -12.04 1.09
N PRO A 94 -14.34 -12.31 -0.20
CA PRO A 94 -13.70 -13.38 -0.95
C PRO A 94 -12.20 -13.21 -1.09
N ARG A 95 -11.48 -14.34 -1.19
CA ARG A 95 -10.05 -14.38 -1.45
C ARG A 95 -9.76 -14.97 -2.83
N ILE A 96 -8.80 -14.39 -3.52
CA ILE A 96 -8.16 -15.00 -4.70
C ILE A 96 -6.76 -15.40 -4.26
N ASP A 97 -6.54 -16.69 -4.09
CA ASP A 97 -5.34 -17.26 -3.48
C ASP A 97 -4.44 -17.91 -4.56
N PHE A 98 -3.27 -17.32 -4.76
CA PHE A 98 -2.27 -17.77 -5.74
C PHE A 98 -1.27 -18.77 -5.15
N LYS A 99 -1.50 -19.31 -3.95
CA LYS A 99 -0.56 -20.18 -3.27
C LYS A 99 -0.06 -21.34 -4.13
N ASN A 100 -0.95 -22.01 -4.84
CA ASN A 100 -0.61 -23.15 -5.68
C ASN A 100 0.09 -22.75 -6.98
N ALA A 101 -0.08 -21.51 -7.43
CA ALA A 101 0.59 -20.94 -8.60
C ALA A 101 1.91 -20.22 -8.26
N ARG A 102 2.24 -20.05 -6.96
CA ARG A 102 3.39 -19.25 -6.50
C ARG A 102 4.73 -19.72 -7.06
N ASN A 103 4.92 -21.02 -7.22
CA ASN A 103 6.15 -21.62 -7.80
C ASN A 103 6.40 -21.26 -9.27
N ALA A 104 5.57 -20.45 -9.84
CA ALA A 104 5.57 -20.18 -11.26
C ALA A 104 6.65 -19.16 -11.72
N GLY A 105 7.49 -18.67 -10.82
CA GLY A 105 8.62 -17.77 -11.10
C GLY A 105 8.30 -16.29 -10.87
N SER A 106 9.31 -15.46 -10.89
CA SER A 106 9.31 -14.05 -10.48
C SER A 106 8.42 -13.09 -11.31
N THR A 107 7.71 -13.56 -12.32
CA THR A 107 6.75 -12.76 -13.11
C THR A 107 5.31 -13.16 -12.87
N ALA A 108 5.07 -13.99 -11.85
CA ALA A 108 3.76 -14.49 -11.50
C ALA A 108 3.00 -13.48 -10.63
N ARG A 109 2.60 -12.37 -11.23
CA ARG A 109 1.76 -11.35 -10.59
C ARG A 109 0.36 -11.88 -10.37
N GLY A 110 -0.26 -11.58 -9.25
CA GLY A 110 -1.62 -11.99 -8.99
C GLY A 110 -2.58 -11.41 -10.02
N PHE A 111 -2.74 -10.10 -10.04
CA PHE A 111 -3.46 -9.39 -11.08
C PHE A 111 -2.55 -8.45 -11.86
N THR A 112 -2.78 -8.34 -13.17
CA THR A 112 -2.25 -7.24 -13.98
C THR A 112 -3.39 -6.43 -14.56
N ILE A 113 -3.31 -5.10 -14.44
CA ILE A 113 -4.30 -4.18 -15.00
C ILE A 113 -3.58 -3.30 -16.04
N ASN A 114 -3.48 -3.82 -17.25
CA ASN A 114 -2.93 -3.11 -18.41
C ASN A 114 -4.02 -2.32 -19.15
N GLY A 115 -5.28 -2.63 -18.88
CA GLY A 115 -6.45 -1.94 -19.39
C GLY A 115 -6.70 -0.61 -18.68
N SER A 116 -7.66 0.14 -19.18
CA SER A 116 -8.11 1.39 -18.57
C SER A 116 -9.60 1.32 -18.25
N ASN A 117 -10.05 2.16 -17.29
CA ASN A 117 -11.43 2.18 -16.82
C ASN A 117 -11.86 0.83 -16.19
N GLN A 118 -10.92 0.16 -15.56
CA GLN A 118 -11.17 -1.10 -14.86
C GLN A 118 -11.30 -0.86 -13.36
N PHE A 119 -12.04 -1.75 -12.68
CA PHE A 119 -12.08 -1.73 -11.23
C PHE A 119 -11.97 -3.13 -10.62
N ILE A 120 -11.36 -3.19 -9.43
CA ILE A 120 -11.37 -4.36 -8.55
C ILE A 120 -11.83 -3.89 -7.18
N LYS A 121 -12.86 -4.52 -6.62
CA LYS A 121 -13.46 -4.11 -5.35
C LYS A 121 -13.76 -5.29 -4.43
N TYR A 122 -13.55 -5.08 -3.13
CA TYR A 122 -13.97 -6.00 -2.06
C TYR A 122 -13.39 -7.41 -2.19
N LEU A 123 -12.08 -7.51 -2.40
CA LEU A 123 -11.36 -8.79 -2.53
C LEU A 123 -10.08 -8.80 -1.71
N ILE A 124 -9.67 -10.00 -1.31
CA ILE A 124 -8.34 -10.28 -0.79
C ILE A 124 -7.55 -10.99 -1.88
N ILE A 125 -6.34 -10.47 -2.19
CA ILE A 125 -5.42 -11.02 -3.19
C ILE A 125 -4.15 -11.41 -2.47
N GLU A 126 -3.83 -12.69 -2.48
CA GLU A 126 -2.77 -13.20 -1.64
C GLU A 126 -1.92 -14.29 -2.29
N ASN A 127 -0.68 -14.43 -1.77
CA ASN A 127 0.26 -15.50 -2.12
C ASN A 127 0.74 -15.51 -3.57
N SER A 128 0.71 -14.39 -4.30
CA SER A 128 1.27 -14.34 -5.66
C SER A 128 2.80 -14.53 -5.66
N GLY A 129 3.34 -14.99 -6.77
CA GLY A 129 4.79 -15.19 -6.95
C GLY A 129 5.58 -13.92 -7.30
N ASP A 130 4.90 -12.78 -7.43
CA ASP A 130 5.43 -11.44 -7.69
C ASP A 130 4.45 -10.44 -7.06
N ASN A 131 4.17 -9.27 -7.65
CA ASN A 131 3.21 -8.30 -7.09
C ASN A 131 1.81 -8.92 -6.88
N GLY A 132 1.11 -8.49 -5.85
CA GLY A 132 -0.31 -8.84 -5.67
C GLY A 132 -1.15 -8.28 -6.81
N ILE A 133 -1.03 -6.95 -7.06
CA ILE A 133 -1.63 -6.26 -8.21
C ILE A 133 -0.56 -5.39 -8.88
N TYR A 134 -0.48 -5.47 -10.20
CA TYR A 134 0.36 -4.60 -11.02
C TYR A 134 -0.50 -3.79 -11.99
N ILE A 135 -0.38 -2.46 -11.96
CA ILE A 135 -1.19 -1.54 -12.76
C ILE A 135 -0.28 -0.77 -13.73
N ALA A 136 -0.46 -1.02 -15.02
CA ALA A 136 0.16 -0.26 -16.10
C ALA A 136 -0.87 0.56 -16.91
N GLY A 137 -2.16 0.29 -16.70
CA GLY A 137 -3.26 1.03 -17.30
C GLY A 137 -3.61 2.30 -16.52
N SER A 138 -4.55 3.07 -17.04
CA SER A 138 -4.93 4.37 -16.49
C SER A 138 -6.42 4.45 -16.15
N LYS A 139 -6.79 5.37 -15.24
CA LYS A 139 -8.17 5.59 -14.82
C LYS A 139 -8.82 4.33 -14.22
N ASN A 140 -8.05 3.56 -13.45
CA ASN A 140 -8.54 2.38 -12.78
C ASN A 140 -8.87 2.69 -11.31
N ILE A 141 -9.81 1.94 -10.74
CA ILE A 141 -10.21 2.04 -9.34
C ILE A 141 -9.92 0.72 -8.64
N ILE A 142 -9.15 0.79 -7.57
CA ILE A 142 -8.90 -0.31 -6.64
C ILE A 142 -9.53 0.11 -5.31
N ASP A 143 -10.51 -0.63 -4.86
CA ASP A 143 -11.37 -0.16 -3.78
C ASP A 143 -11.68 -1.30 -2.81
N HIS A 144 -11.40 -1.11 -1.51
CA HIS A 144 -11.55 -2.17 -0.52
C HIS A 144 -10.82 -3.45 -0.94
N ILE A 145 -9.51 -3.37 -1.09
CA ILE A 145 -8.66 -4.51 -1.45
C ILE A 145 -7.66 -4.75 -0.32
N ILE A 146 -7.49 -6.01 0.03
CA ILE A 146 -6.36 -6.47 0.84
C ILE A 146 -5.38 -7.19 -0.08
N THR A 147 -4.10 -6.78 -0.07
CA THR A 147 -3.01 -7.55 -0.66
C THR A 147 -2.05 -8.01 0.41
N ARG A 148 -1.72 -9.30 0.45
CA ARG A 148 -0.84 -9.85 1.48
C ARG A 148 -0.09 -11.08 1.04
N TYR A 149 1.07 -11.32 1.67
CA TYR A 149 1.90 -12.51 1.47
C TYR A 149 2.39 -12.71 0.03
N ASN A 150 2.42 -11.62 -0.75
CA ASN A 150 2.93 -11.65 -2.11
C ASN A 150 4.47 -11.59 -2.11
N ASN A 151 5.09 -12.11 -3.18
CA ASN A 151 6.56 -12.21 -3.26
C ASN A 151 7.24 -10.96 -3.81
N ASP A 152 6.54 -9.85 -3.91
CA ASP A 152 6.98 -8.50 -4.24
C ASP A 152 5.92 -7.53 -3.68
N THR A 153 5.94 -6.28 -4.11
CA THR A 153 5.01 -5.22 -3.69
C THR A 153 3.54 -5.65 -3.77
N GLY A 154 2.77 -5.32 -2.73
CA GLY A 154 1.34 -5.62 -2.70
C GLY A 154 0.57 -5.02 -3.87
N ILE A 155 0.65 -3.69 -4.08
CA ILE A 155 0.07 -3.01 -5.25
C ILE A 155 1.08 -2.05 -5.87
N GLN A 156 1.52 -2.36 -7.09
CA GLN A 156 2.44 -1.51 -7.85
C GLN A 156 1.74 -0.81 -9.00
N ILE A 157 1.97 0.50 -9.16
CA ILE A 157 1.51 1.31 -10.28
C ILE A 157 2.75 1.80 -11.03
N SER A 158 2.88 1.50 -12.33
CA SER A 158 4.11 1.72 -13.09
C SER A 158 3.85 1.97 -14.58
N ASN A 159 4.93 2.13 -15.34
CA ASN A 159 4.93 2.20 -16.80
C ASN A 159 4.05 3.31 -17.39
N GLY A 160 4.09 4.47 -16.75
CA GLY A 160 3.33 5.63 -17.23
C GLY A 160 1.83 5.59 -16.93
N ALA A 161 1.39 4.68 -16.07
CA ALA A 161 0.01 4.62 -15.61
C ALA A 161 -0.43 5.95 -14.99
N LYS A 162 -1.65 6.42 -15.32
CA LYS A 162 -2.13 7.75 -14.90
C LYS A 162 -3.54 7.70 -14.31
N SER A 163 -3.78 8.61 -13.38
CA SER A 163 -5.12 8.87 -12.83
C SER A 163 -5.77 7.63 -12.22
N ASN A 164 -4.98 6.79 -11.55
CA ASN A 164 -5.51 5.65 -10.81
C ASN A 164 -5.88 6.06 -9.38
N GLN A 165 -6.93 5.44 -8.84
CA GLN A 165 -7.40 5.69 -7.47
C GLN A 165 -7.41 4.40 -6.68
N LEU A 166 -6.84 4.47 -5.47
CA LEU A 166 -6.86 3.39 -4.51
C LEU A 166 -7.58 3.89 -3.25
N ASN A 167 -8.70 3.25 -2.90
CA ASN A 167 -9.49 3.64 -1.74
C ASN A 167 -9.63 2.46 -0.79
N TYR A 168 -9.43 2.69 0.50
CA TYR A 168 -9.60 1.68 1.55
C TYR A 168 -8.83 0.39 1.26
N CYS A 169 -7.61 0.51 0.71
CA CYS A 169 -6.77 -0.63 0.40
C CYS A 169 -5.78 -0.88 1.52
N TYR A 170 -5.57 -2.15 1.84
CA TYR A 170 -4.64 -2.59 2.88
C TYR A 170 -3.60 -3.52 2.28
N SER A 171 -2.33 -3.28 2.59
CA SER A 171 -1.23 -4.05 2.01
C SER A 171 -0.21 -4.43 3.08
N TYR A 172 -0.05 -5.72 3.35
CA TYR A 172 0.80 -6.14 4.45
C TYR A 172 1.45 -7.52 4.26
N ARG A 173 2.59 -7.69 4.94
CA ARG A 173 3.38 -8.93 4.93
C ARG A 173 3.73 -9.42 3.53
N ASN A 174 3.99 -8.48 2.63
CA ASN A 174 4.59 -8.78 1.35
C ASN A 174 6.11 -8.88 1.54
N VAL A 175 6.74 -9.87 0.90
CA VAL A 175 8.17 -10.15 1.08
C VAL A 175 8.80 -10.67 -0.21
N ASP A 176 9.76 -9.94 -0.76
CA ASP A 176 10.61 -10.45 -1.84
C ASP A 176 11.72 -11.29 -1.20
N VAL A 177 11.51 -12.59 -1.19
CA VAL A 177 12.42 -13.52 -0.55
C VAL A 177 13.78 -13.59 -1.24
N GLY A 178 13.81 -13.38 -2.56
CA GLY A 178 15.03 -13.41 -3.36
C GLY A 178 15.94 -12.19 -3.18
N THR A 179 15.44 -11.14 -2.53
CA THR A 179 16.20 -9.91 -2.23
C THR A 179 16.41 -9.69 -0.75
N PHE A 180 16.17 -10.70 0.07
CA PHE A 180 16.21 -10.59 1.53
C PHE A 180 15.29 -9.48 2.06
N GLY A 181 14.15 -9.31 1.41
CA GLY A 181 13.14 -8.35 1.78
C GLY A 181 13.24 -6.98 1.09
N GLY A 182 14.30 -6.66 0.37
CA GLY A 182 14.34 -5.45 -0.44
C GLY A 182 13.44 -5.56 -1.66
N ASN A 183 12.58 -4.60 -1.92
CA ASN A 183 11.63 -4.38 -3.01
C ASN A 183 10.14 -4.65 -2.69
N ALA A 184 9.79 -5.48 -1.71
CA ALA A 184 8.39 -5.76 -1.43
C ALA A 184 7.78 -4.67 -0.54
N ASP A 185 7.23 -3.67 -1.19
CA ASP A 185 6.52 -2.57 -0.56
C ASP A 185 5.05 -2.90 -0.28
N GLY A 186 4.38 -2.09 0.53
CA GLY A 186 2.92 -2.10 0.57
C GLY A 186 2.33 -1.61 -0.75
N PHE A 187 2.71 -0.40 -1.14
CA PHE A 187 2.28 0.27 -2.37
C PHE A 187 3.46 0.91 -3.08
N ALA A 188 3.51 0.81 -4.41
CA ALA A 188 4.60 1.38 -5.18
C ALA A 188 4.13 2.18 -6.40
N PRO A 189 3.80 3.48 -6.25
CA PRO A 189 3.58 4.39 -7.37
C PRO A 189 4.93 4.83 -7.93
N LYS A 190 5.51 4.07 -8.86
CA LYS A 190 6.86 4.26 -9.39
C LYS A 190 6.92 4.18 -10.91
N LEU A 191 8.06 4.51 -11.52
CA LEU A 191 8.34 4.38 -12.95
C LEU A 191 7.29 5.12 -13.82
N GLN A 192 7.23 6.44 -13.70
CA GLN A 192 6.34 7.36 -14.42
C GLN A 192 4.85 7.25 -14.05
N ALA A 193 4.47 6.55 -12.99
CA ALA A 193 3.11 6.65 -12.47
C ALA A 193 2.80 8.11 -12.11
N SER A 194 1.63 8.62 -12.48
CA SER A 194 1.25 10.00 -12.17
C SER A 194 -0.24 10.13 -11.87
N ASP A 195 -0.58 11.23 -11.21
CA ASP A 195 -1.96 11.54 -10.80
C ASP A 195 -2.62 10.40 -10.02
N THR A 196 -1.80 9.65 -9.27
CA THR A 196 -2.28 8.53 -8.43
C THR A 196 -2.75 9.07 -7.08
N ILE A 197 -3.91 8.62 -6.65
CA ILE A 197 -4.51 8.99 -5.37
C ILE A 197 -4.64 7.73 -4.51
N PHE A 198 -4.06 7.78 -3.31
CA PHE A 198 -4.32 6.84 -2.22
C PHE A 198 -5.20 7.53 -1.20
N ASN A 199 -6.31 6.90 -0.82
CA ASN A 199 -7.26 7.45 0.13
C ASN A 199 -7.68 6.37 1.14
N TYR A 200 -7.45 6.59 2.43
CA TYR A 200 -7.65 5.60 3.49
C TYR A 200 -6.94 4.27 3.23
N CYS A 201 -5.71 4.33 2.72
CA CYS A 201 -4.90 3.14 2.48
C CYS A 201 -3.91 2.92 3.62
N PHE A 202 -3.66 1.64 3.98
CA PHE A 202 -2.77 1.28 5.07
C PHE A 202 -1.75 0.21 4.66
N ALA A 203 -0.48 0.38 5.09
CA ALA A 203 0.63 -0.51 4.75
C ALA A 203 1.44 -0.89 6.00
N TRP A 204 1.58 -2.17 6.29
CA TRP A 204 2.37 -2.59 7.46
C TRP A 204 3.04 -3.95 7.28
N ASP A 205 4.09 -4.18 8.06
CA ASP A 205 4.82 -5.45 8.06
C ASP A 205 5.35 -5.89 6.70
N ASN A 206 5.45 -4.98 5.73
CA ASN A 206 6.10 -5.32 4.46
C ASN A 206 7.62 -5.35 4.65
N SER A 207 8.29 -6.12 3.82
CA SER A 207 9.73 -6.30 4.01
C SER A 207 10.56 -5.10 3.57
N ASP A 208 10.03 -4.21 2.73
CA ASP A 208 10.66 -2.93 2.39
C ASP A 208 9.78 -1.76 2.86
N ASP A 209 9.32 -0.88 2.00
CA ASP A 209 8.64 0.36 2.37
C ASP A 209 7.11 0.20 2.53
N GLY A 210 6.48 1.15 3.22
CA GLY A 210 5.02 1.30 3.18
C GLY A 210 4.57 1.78 1.80
N TRP A 211 5.19 2.86 1.31
CA TRP A 211 5.06 3.39 -0.05
C TRP A 211 6.43 3.66 -0.65
N ASP A 212 6.66 3.12 -1.87
CA ASP A 212 7.87 3.41 -2.64
C ASP A 212 7.55 4.14 -3.96
N SER A 213 8.06 5.37 -4.08
CA SER A 213 8.05 6.13 -5.34
C SER A 213 9.44 6.14 -6.00
N TYR A 214 10.11 4.99 -6.00
CA TYR A 214 11.41 4.84 -6.64
C TYR A 214 11.30 4.98 -8.15
N ASP A 215 12.23 5.72 -8.74
CA ASP A 215 12.29 5.93 -10.17
C ASP A 215 13.70 5.67 -10.69
N TYR A 216 13.82 5.22 -11.94
CA TYR A 216 15.06 5.29 -12.69
C TYR A 216 15.27 6.68 -13.28
N GLU A 217 16.48 6.95 -13.77
CA GLU A 217 16.78 8.20 -14.43
C GLU A 217 15.80 8.46 -15.61
N GLY A 218 15.21 9.63 -15.64
CA GLY A 218 14.24 10.02 -16.67
C GLY A 218 12.83 9.43 -16.52
N GLN A 219 12.52 8.67 -15.48
CA GLN A 219 11.25 7.97 -15.31
C GLN A 219 10.49 8.38 -14.03
N ALA A 220 10.55 9.64 -13.64
CA ALA A 220 9.96 10.10 -12.40
C ALA A 220 8.43 10.02 -12.38
N SER A 221 7.88 9.50 -11.28
CA SER A 221 6.47 9.63 -10.93
C SER A 221 6.17 11.07 -10.54
N THR A 222 5.33 11.77 -11.32
CA THR A 222 5.21 13.22 -11.19
C THR A 222 4.28 13.68 -10.08
N THR A 223 3.08 13.12 -9.96
CA THR A 223 2.08 13.55 -8.96
C THR A 223 1.52 12.35 -8.23
N VAL A 224 1.63 12.34 -6.91
CA VAL A 224 1.01 11.32 -6.05
C VAL A 224 0.42 11.98 -4.82
N SER A 225 -0.79 11.55 -4.44
CA SER A 225 -1.49 12.04 -3.26
C SER A 225 -1.75 10.90 -2.26
N TYR A 226 -1.47 11.16 -1.01
CA TYR A 226 -1.66 10.26 0.13
C TYR A 226 -2.62 10.95 1.10
N LEU A 227 -3.89 10.54 1.10
CA LEU A 227 -4.95 11.15 1.88
C LEU A 227 -5.44 10.16 2.93
N HIS A 228 -5.41 10.53 4.20
CA HIS A 228 -5.84 9.67 5.31
C HIS A 228 -5.13 8.30 5.34
N CYS A 229 -3.89 8.24 4.88
CA CYS A 229 -3.11 7.02 4.77
C CYS A 229 -2.30 6.73 6.03
N GLY A 230 -1.95 5.47 6.26
CA GLY A 230 -1.12 5.13 7.41
C GLY A 230 -0.21 3.94 7.16
N CYS A 231 0.96 3.96 7.80
CA CYS A 231 1.88 2.83 7.74
C CYS A 231 2.66 2.65 9.03
N TRP A 232 3.02 1.41 9.30
CA TRP A 232 3.82 1.05 10.47
C TRP A 232 4.61 -0.23 10.27
N ASN A 233 5.71 -0.36 11.01
CA ASN A 233 6.52 -1.56 11.14
C ASN A 233 6.97 -2.20 9.81
N ASN A 234 7.16 -1.40 8.74
CA ASN A 234 7.74 -1.90 7.51
C ASN A 234 9.28 -1.98 7.64
N GLY A 235 9.90 -2.92 6.92
CA GLY A 235 11.34 -3.19 6.99
C GLY A 235 11.79 -3.94 8.25
N ASN A 236 10.87 -4.59 8.96
CA ASN A 236 11.19 -5.39 10.15
C ASN A 236 11.20 -6.89 9.79
N PRO A 237 12.39 -7.55 9.69
CA PRO A 237 12.47 -8.95 9.32
C PRO A 237 11.88 -9.90 10.36
N ASP A 238 11.73 -9.48 11.62
CA ASP A 238 11.21 -10.33 12.69
C ASP A 238 9.75 -10.75 12.48
N VAL A 239 8.98 -9.98 11.71
CA VAL A 239 7.59 -10.33 11.34
C VAL A 239 7.51 -11.63 10.53
N PHE A 240 8.60 -12.03 9.86
CA PHE A 240 8.67 -13.23 9.02
C PHE A 240 9.25 -14.45 9.74
N THR A 241 9.68 -14.31 10.98
CA THR A 241 10.21 -15.45 11.78
C THR A 241 9.13 -16.43 12.19
N GLY A 242 7.87 -16.08 12.04
CA GLY A 242 6.75 -16.85 12.58
C GLY A 242 6.59 -16.71 14.10
N LYS A 243 7.37 -15.85 14.75
CA LYS A 243 7.31 -15.59 16.21
C LYS A 243 6.61 -14.30 16.58
N TYR A 244 6.39 -13.43 15.60
CA TYR A 244 5.83 -12.10 15.82
C TYR A 244 4.31 -12.14 15.91
N ASP A 245 3.77 -11.66 17.02
CA ASP A 245 2.34 -11.58 17.31
C ASP A 245 2.02 -10.21 17.93
N TYR A 246 1.11 -9.49 17.33
CA TYR A 246 0.66 -8.21 17.84
C TYR A 246 -0.06 -8.30 19.19
N ASP A 247 -0.69 -9.44 19.46
CA ASP A 247 -1.49 -9.58 20.68
C ASP A 247 -0.66 -10.08 21.86
N ASN A 248 0.31 -10.99 21.63
CA ASN A 248 1.05 -11.64 22.71
C ASN A 248 2.48 -12.08 22.32
N GLY A 249 3.04 -11.61 21.22
CA GLY A 249 4.32 -12.08 20.71
C GLY A 249 4.30 -13.53 20.23
N LYS A 250 3.15 -14.02 19.74
CA LYS A 250 2.97 -15.38 19.20
C LYS A 250 2.57 -15.35 17.73
N VAL A 251 2.83 -16.42 17.01
CA VAL A 251 2.46 -16.56 15.59
C VAL A 251 0.96 -16.44 15.42
N LEU A 252 0.54 -15.45 14.64
CA LEU A 252 -0.87 -15.08 14.51
C LEU A 252 -1.67 -15.90 13.53
N ASP A 253 -1.06 -16.34 12.46
CA ASP A 253 -1.77 -17.00 11.39
C ASP A 253 -1.28 -18.44 11.24
N LYS A 254 -2.06 -19.37 11.71
CA LYS A 254 -1.90 -20.77 11.33
C LYS A 254 -2.09 -20.88 9.82
N GLY A 255 -1.01 -21.04 9.08
CA GLY A 255 -1.05 -21.15 7.62
C GLY A 255 -0.24 -20.13 6.87
N LEU A 256 0.38 -19.15 7.56
CA LEU A 256 1.44 -18.37 6.96
C LEU A 256 2.60 -19.24 6.50
N TRP A 257 3.14 -18.90 5.34
CA TRP A 257 4.35 -19.52 4.89
C TRP A 257 5.49 -19.17 5.84
N THR A 258 6.22 -20.15 6.28
CA THR A 258 7.49 -19.92 6.95
C THR A 258 8.51 -19.41 5.95
N ILE A 259 9.56 -18.75 6.42
CA ILE A 259 10.67 -18.33 5.53
C ILE A 259 11.24 -19.53 4.76
N GLN A 260 11.33 -20.71 5.37
CA GLN A 260 11.79 -21.91 4.67
C GLN A 260 10.87 -22.30 3.50
N GLN A 261 9.56 -22.21 3.69
CA GLN A 261 8.58 -22.46 2.62
C GLN A 261 8.64 -21.39 1.53
N LEU A 262 8.84 -20.12 1.90
CA LEU A 262 8.99 -19.01 0.95
C LEU A 262 10.25 -19.18 0.09
N ILE A 263 11.38 -19.54 0.68
CA ILE A 263 12.62 -19.85 -0.03
C ILE A 263 12.40 -21.00 -1.01
N ALA A 264 11.80 -22.08 -0.55
CA ALA A 264 11.50 -23.26 -1.37
C ALA A 264 10.49 -22.96 -2.51
N SER A 265 9.63 -21.93 -2.34
CA SER A 265 8.66 -21.51 -3.35
C SER A 265 9.24 -20.61 -4.43
N ASP A 266 10.42 -20.03 -4.24
CA ASP A 266 11.08 -19.18 -5.23
C ASP A 266 12.06 -20.01 -6.09
N SER A 267 11.58 -20.54 -7.20
CA SER A 267 12.38 -21.31 -8.15
C SER A 267 13.56 -20.55 -8.76
N LYS A 268 13.62 -19.23 -8.57
CA LYS A 268 14.69 -18.35 -9.02
C LYS A 268 15.51 -17.77 -7.87
N PHE A 269 15.30 -18.23 -6.65
CA PHE A 269 16.00 -17.70 -5.49
C PHE A 269 17.50 -17.59 -5.72
N GLU A 270 18.16 -18.67 -6.19
CA GLU A 270 19.59 -18.66 -6.48
C GLU A 270 19.98 -17.72 -7.62
N SER A 271 19.22 -17.68 -8.71
CA SER A 271 19.53 -16.82 -9.86
C SER A 271 19.27 -15.35 -9.58
N ASN A 272 18.20 -15.02 -8.85
CA ASN A 272 17.92 -13.65 -8.41
C ASN A 272 18.99 -13.18 -7.47
N TYR A 273 19.46 -14.03 -6.59
CA TYR A 273 20.53 -13.76 -5.67
C TYR A 273 21.85 -13.47 -6.41
N ASN A 274 22.25 -14.33 -7.33
CA ASN A 274 23.51 -14.19 -8.10
C ASN A 274 23.57 -12.93 -8.97
N ASN A 275 22.42 -12.39 -9.36
CA ASN A 275 22.32 -11.14 -10.12
C ASN A 275 22.39 -9.88 -9.27
N LYS A 276 22.29 -10.00 -7.94
CA LYS A 276 22.39 -8.88 -6.99
C LYS A 276 23.71 -9.04 -6.24
N LYS A 277 24.46 -7.94 -6.10
CA LYS A 277 25.74 -7.91 -5.42
C LYS A 277 25.56 -7.93 -3.89
N PHE A 278 25.07 -9.02 -3.35
CA PHE A 278 25.05 -9.22 -1.91
C PHE A 278 26.39 -9.78 -1.43
N SER A 279 26.78 -9.47 -0.22
CA SER A 279 28.08 -9.87 0.36
C SER A 279 28.15 -11.33 0.82
N ILE A 280 27.21 -12.20 0.41
CA ILE A 280 27.15 -13.59 0.84
C ILE A 280 27.81 -14.51 -0.18
N SER A 281 28.52 -15.53 0.29
CA SER A 281 29.16 -16.53 -0.60
C SER A 281 28.10 -17.48 -1.19
N ASN A 282 28.34 -17.95 -2.43
CA ASN A 282 27.49 -18.94 -3.12
C ASN A 282 27.21 -20.20 -2.29
N ALA A 283 28.14 -20.61 -1.41
CA ALA A 283 27.97 -21.76 -0.51
C ALA A 283 26.87 -21.52 0.55
N LYS A 284 26.59 -20.27 0.92
CA LYS A 284 25.52 -19.95 1.87
C LYS A 284 24.15 -19.85 1.21
N ILE A 285 24.08 -19.68 -0.12
CA ILE A 285 22.83 -19.67 -0.86
C ILE A 285 22.32 -21.09 -1.05
N ASN A 286 23.20 -22.01 -1.43
CA ASN A 286 22.91 -23.43 -1.51
C ASN A 286 22.75 -23.97 -0.09
N GLY A 287 21.52 -24.18 0.36
CA GLY A 287 21.20 -24.58 1.73
C GLY A 287 20.83 -23.42 2.65
N MET A 288 20.31 -22.30 2.11
CA MET A 288 19.79 -21.19 2.89
C MET A 288 18.78 -21.68 3.93
N THR A 289 19.10 -21.44 5.20
CA THR A 289 18.18 -21.71 6.31
C THR A 289 17.33 -20.46 6.61
N ALA A 290 16.23 -20.65 7.32
CA ALA A 290 15.41 -19.54 7.79
C ALA A 290 16.21 -18.56 8.67
N GLU A 291 17.09 -19.07 9.52
CA GLU A 291 17.96 -18.24 10.39
C GLU A 291 18.95 -17.40 9.57
N ASN A 292 19.60 -18.02 8.59
CA ASN A 292 20.54 -17.30 7.72
C ASN A 292 19.83 -16.23 6.89
N TRP A 293 18.64 -16.52 6.39
CA TRP A 293 17.82 -15.55 5.64
C TRP A 293 17.45 -14.36 6.54
N ILE A 294 16.97 -14.61 7.76
CA ILE A 294 16.60 -13.56 8.71
C ILE A 294 17.83 -12.72 9.10
N ALA A 295 18.98 -13.35 9.35
CA ALA A 295 20.20 -12.61 9.64
C ALA A 295 20.58 -11.66 8.52
N GLN A 296 20.53 -12.11 7.27
CA GLN A 296 20.80 -11.25 6.12
C GLN A 296 19.72 -10.17 5.94
N ALA A 297 18.46 -10.51 6.16
CA ALA A 297 17.35 -9.55 6.07
C ALA A 297 17.47 -8.41 7.10
N HIS A 298 18.03 -8.66 8.27
CA HIS A 298 18.33 -7.61 9.24
C HIS A 298 19.33 -6.57 8.73
N GLU A 299 20.24 -6.95 7.83
CA GLU A 299 21.19 -6.03 7.21
C GLU A 299 20.59 -5.31 6.00
N GLU A 300 19.80 -6.01 5.19
CA GLU A 300 19.27 -5.50 3.91
C GLU A 300 17.98 -4.69 4.06
N MET A 301 17.06 -5.13 4.92
CA MET A 301 15.78 -4.43 5.11
C MET A 301 16.00 -3.07 5.77
N ASN A 302 15.52 -2.03 5.10
CA ASN A 302 15.63 -0.64 5.56
C ASN A 302 14.32 0.13 5.28
N GLY A 303 13.19 -0.46 5.69
CA GLY A 303 11.85 0.03 5.35
C GLY A 303 11.54 1.42 5.89
N ASN A 304 11.02 2.24 5.01
CA ASN A 304 10.48 3.55 5.33
C ASN A 304 8.94 3.49 5.37
N GLY A 305 8.32 4.54 5.91
CA GLY A 305 6.89 4.73 5.80
C GLY A 305 6.49 5.19 4.41
N PHE A 306 6.78 6.45 4.09
CA PHE A 306 6.51 7.07 2.80
C PHE A 306 7.80 7.51 2.15
N LYS A 307 8.21 6.82 1.10
CA LYS A 307 9.38 7.12 0.29
C LYS A 307 8.94 7.87 -0.97
N PHE A 308 9.14 9.18 -0.99
CA PHE A 308 8.49 10.09 -1.94
C PHE A 308 9.23 10.30 -3.26
N GLY A 309 10.40 9.78 -3.41
CA GLY A 309 11.19 9.99 -4.62
C GLY A 309 12.36 9.05 -4.74
N SER A 310 13.31 9.46 -5.57
CA SER A 310 14.55 8.72 -5.81
C SER A 310 15.71 9.67 -6.07
N LYS A 311 16.93 9.28 -5.71
CA LYS A 311 18.16 9.98 -6.09
C LYS A 311 18.32 10.11 -7.61
N TYR A 312 17.64 9.27 -8.37
CA TYR A 312 17.64 9.28 -9.84
C TYR A 312 16.57 10.20 -10.45
N THR A 313 15.69 10.79 -9.63
CA THR A 313 14.74 11.79 -10.11
C THR A 313 15.52 12.95 -10.76
N PRO A 314 15.27 13.26 -12.05
CA PRO A 314 16.02 14.31 -12.75
C PRO A 314 15.94 15.64 -12.03
N GLN A 315 17.04 16.41 -12.02
CA GLN A 315 17.13 17.69 -11.28
C GLN A 315 16.07 18.71 -11.71
N ASN A 316 15.66 18.66 -12.97
CA ASN A 316 14.70 19.59 -13.56
C ASN A 316 13.26 19.09 -13.48
N THR A 317 13.02 17.86 -13.03
CA THR A 317 11.68 17.31 -12.88
C THR A 317 11.11 17.69 -11.52
N SER A 318 10.06 18.51 -11.53
CA SER A 318 9.30 18.80 -10.31
C SER A 318 8.36 17.65 -10.03
N ILE A 319 8.62 16.92 -8.96
CA ILE A 319 7.68 15.94 -8.45
C ILE A 319 6.80 16.57 -7.37
N LYS A 320 5.51 16.31 -7.44
CA LYS A 320 4.53 16.84 -6.48
C LYS A 320 4.02 15.73 -5.58
N ARG A 321 4.08 15.95 -4.28
CA ARG A 321 3.52 15.05 -3.27
C ARG A 321 2.53 15.81 -2.40
N THR A 322 1.37 15.20 -2.20
CA THR A 322 0.38 15.69 -1.23
C THR A 322 0.23 14.63 -0.16
N ALA A 323 0.42 14.98 1.10
CA ALA A 323 0.15 14.11 2.23
C ALA A 323 -0.74 14.87 3.22
N GLU A 324 -1.93 14.36 3.45
CA GLU A 324 -2.87 14.94 4.41
C GLU A 324 -3.44 13.87 5.32
N TYR A 325 -3.54 14.17 6.61
CA TYR A 325 -4.03 13.22 7.63
C TYR A 325 -3.33 11.86 7.55
N SER A 326 -2.03 11.86 7.23
CA SER A 326 -1.27 10.63 7.02
C SER A 326 -0.30 10.37 8.16
N VAL A 327 -0.11 9.08 8.49
CA VAL A 327 0.62 8.64 9.69
C VAL A 327 1.70 7.64 9.33
N ALA A 328 2.90 7.80 9.93
CA ALA A 328 4.01 6.85 9.78
C ALA A 328 4.68 6.61 11.15
N PHE A 329 4.77 5.35 11.59
CA PHE A 329 5.39 5.03 12.88
C PHE A 329 5.99 3.63 12.94
N ASP A 330 6.94 3.45 13.88
CA ASP A 330 7.62 2.18 14.15
C ASP A 330 8.42 1.61 12.95
N HIS A 331 8.89 2.47 12.03
CA HIS A 331 9.72 2.02 10.92
C HIS A 331 11.20 1.91 11.32
N LYS A 332 11.88 0.92 10.76
CA LYS A 332 13.34 0.75 10.96
C LYS A 332 14.13 1.95 10.43
N ALA A 333 13.65 2.60 9.36
CA ALA A 333 14.29 3.77 8.80
C ALA A 333 13.45 5.05 9.03
N LYS A 334 12.79 5.60 8.02
CA LYS A 334 12.20 6.93 8.12
C LYS A 334 10.67 6.88 7.99
N GLY A 335 9.99 7.80 8.65
CA GLY A 335 8.55 7.97 8.50
C GLY A 335 8.19 8.57 7.14
N PHE A 336 8.65 9.79 6.87
CA PHE A 336 8.49 10.49 5.59
C PHE A 336 9.87 10.83 5.02
N ASP A 337 10.20 10.25 3.86
CA ASP A 337 11.55 10.35 3.26
C ASP A 337 11.52 10.91 1.84
N ASN A 338 12.41 11.86 1.56
CA ASN A 338 12.64 12.32 0.19
C ASN A 338 13.43 11.33 -0.67
N ASN A 339 14.01 10.31 -0.08
CA ASN A 339 14.83 9.27 -0.71
C ASN A 339 15.90 9.84 -1.68
N GLY A 340 16.59 10.90 -1.30
CA GLY A 340 17.60 11.53 -2.12
C GLY A 340 17.08 12.29 -3.35
N SER A 341 15.77 12.42 -3.53
CA SER A 341 15.20 13.30 -4.56
C SER A 341 15.69 14.74 -4.37
N LYS A 342 16.00 15.42 -5.46
CA LYS A 342 16.56 16.77 -5.41
C LYS A 342 15.52 17.88 -5.30
N LYS A 343 14.26 17.60 -5.65
CA LYS A 343 13.18 18.58 -5.53
C LYS A 343 11.82 17.90 -5.39
N ILE A 344 11.18 18.12 -4.26
CA ILE A 344 9.80 17.74 -4.02
C ILE A 344 9.00 19.01 -3.72
N THR A 345 7.84 19.14 -4.34
CA THR A 345 6.86 20.22 -4.09
C THR A 345 5.54 19.60 -3.59
N GLY A 346 4.64 20.42 -3.08
CA GLY A 346 3.29 19.97 -2.74
C GLY A 346 2.79 20.44 -1.38
N TYR A 347 1.93 19.63 -0.77
CA TYR A 347 1.20 19.97 0.44
C TYR A 347 1.38 18.90 1.51
N PHE A 348 1.66 19.33 2.73
CA PHE A 348 1.76 18.48 3.90
C PHE A 348 0.96 19.09 5.04
N SER A 349 -0.11 18.43 5.47
CA SER A 349 -0.92 18.94 6.57
C SER A 349 -1.52 17.82 7.42
N ASN A 350 -1.57 18.03 8.72
CA ASN A 350 -2.10 17.07 9.70
C ASN A 350 -1.41 15.69 9.64
N CYS A 351 -0.15 15.65 9.20
CA CYS A 351 0.63 14.41 9.16
C CYS A 351 1.29 14.15 10.52
N VAL A 352 1.43 12.88 10.84
CA VAL A 352 1.99 12.42 12.13
C VAL A 352 3.09 11.41 11.88
N SER A 353 4.23 11.59 12.54
CA SER A 353 5.32 10.61 12.49
C SER A 353 5.97 10.45 13.86
N PHE A 354 6.15 9.20 14.31
CA PHE A 354 6.76 8.92 15.60
C PHE A 354 7.44 7.55 15.65
N ASN A 355 8.36 7.35 16.59
CA ASN A 355 9.08 6.10 16.80
C ASN A 355 9.84 5.55 15.57
N ASN A 356 10.15 6.37 14.58
CA ASN A 356 11.00 5.96 13.47
C ASN A 356 12.47 6.34 13.76
N LEU A 357 13.43 5.83 12.98
CA LEU A 357 14.81 6.32 13.06
C LEU A 357 14.83 7.84 12.83
N ILE A 358 14.21 8.31 11.73
CA ILE A 358 13.96 9.73 11.47
C ILE A 358 12.48 9.87 11.11
N ASN A 359 11.73 10.74 11.78
CA ASN A 359 10.32 10.90 11.46
C ASN A 359 10.09 11.65 10.16
N TYR A 360 10.85 12.73 9.91
CA TYR A 360 10.75 13.54 8.69
C TYR A 360 12.14 13.81 8.12
N LYS A 361 12.38 13.33 6.90
CA LYS A 361 13.54 13.70 6.08
C LYS A 361 13.06 14.39 4.82
N LEU A 362 12.65 15.65 4.95
CA LEU A 362 12.04 16.46 3.91
C LEU A 362 12.68 17.86 3.88
N PRO A 363 13.88 18.00 3.29
CA PRO A 363 14.69 19.24 3.35
C PRO A 363 14.13 20.37 2.50
N TYR A 364 12.95 20.22 1.90
CA TYR A 364 12.36 21.19 0.98
C TYR A 364 11.25 21.99 1.64
N THR A 365 11.03 23.20 1.10
CA THR A 365 9.88 24.04 1.47
C THR A 365 8.67 23.63 0.63
N PHE A 366 7.60 23.26 1.29
CA PHE A 366 6.33 22.92 0.67
C PHE A 366 5.41 24.14 0.60
N SER A 367 4.56 24.21 -0.41
CA SER A 367 3.61 25.32 -0.58
C SER A 367 2.55 25.40 0.53
N LYS A 368 2.26 24.28 1.20
CA LYS A 368 1.47 24.22 2.42
C LYS A 368 2.13 23.26 3.39
N TRP A 369 2.42 23.73 4.60
CA TRP A 369 2.92 22.95 5.69
C TRP A 369 2.20 23.38 6.97
N SER A 370 1.34 22.54 7.51
CA SER A 370 0.57 22.92 8.69
C SER A 370 0.17 21.72 9.55
N ASN A 371 0.20 21.90 10.86
CA ASN A 371 -0.24 20.90 11.84
C ASN A 371 0.42 19.51 11.66
N ASN A 372 1.71 19.49 11.31
CA ASN A 372 2.47 18.24 11.26
C ASN A 372 3.14 17.97 12.61
N TRP A 373 3.17 16.70 13.00
CA TRP A 373 3.53 16.27 14.35
C TRP A 373 4.69 15.28 14.31
N SER A 374 5.64 15.44 15.25
CA SER A 374 6.77 14.53 15.43
C SER A 374 7.09 14.35 16.91
N TRP A 375 7.35 13.10 17.31
CA TRP A 375 7.89 12.78 18.65
C TRP A 375 8.57 11.42 18.65
N ASN A 376 9.46 11.23 19.64
CA ASN A 376 10.25 10.01 19.84
C ASN A 376 10.99 9.51 18.58
N PRO A 377 11.64 10.36 17.76
CA PRO A 377 12.55 9.84 16.75
C PRO A 377 13.78 9.25 17.46
N ILE A 378 14.39 8.23 16.83
CA ILE A 378 15.65 7.64 17.29
C ILE A 378 16.80 8.58 16.93
N ASP A 379 16.70 9.25 15.77
CA ASP A 379 17.64 10.24 15.27
C ASP A 379 16.90 11.57 15.02
N VAL A 380 17.61 12.59 14.63
CA VAL A 380 17.10 13.96 14.48
C VAL A 380 16.30 14.11 13.19
N ASP A 381 15.11 14.72 13.26
CA ASP A 381 14.34 15.11 12.10
C ASP A 381 15.12 16.08 11.20
N GLN A 382 15.06 15.85 9.90
CA GLN A 382 15.75 16.62 8.86
C GLN A 382 14.73 17.28 7.94
N TYR A 383 14.44 18.54 8.15
CA TYR A 383 13.45 19.31 7.40
C TYR A 383 13.90 20.77 7.22
N SER A 384 13.22 21.51 6.34
CA SER A 384 13.52 22.91 6.11
C SER A 384 13.25 23.76 7.37
N GLN A 385 14.11 24.73 7.66
CA GLN A 385 13.97 25.63 8.82
C GLN A 385 12.67 26.47 8.78
N SER A 386 12.07 26.64 7.60
CA SER A 386 10.77 27.32 7.44
C SER A 386 9.58 26.46 7.86
N GLN A 387 9.79 25.18 8.14
CA GLN A 387 8.77 24.24 8.56
C GLN A 387 8.78 24.09 10.09
N THR A 388 7.62 23.86 10.66
CA THR A 388 7.50 23.60 12.10
C THR A 388 6.82 22.25 12.32
N LEU A 389 7.33 21.49 13.28
CA LEU A 389 6.74 20.25 13.75
C LEU A 389 6.21 20.45 15.17
N LYS A 390 5.01 19.98 15.42
CA LYS A 390 4.38 20.00 16.75
C LYS A 390 4.70 18.71 17.49
N THR A 391 4.61 18.77 18.81
CA THR A 391 4.72 17.61 19.69
C THR A 391 3.50 17.58 20.61
N PRO A 392 2.84 16.42 20.81
CA PRO A 392 1.69 16.33 21.71
C PRO A 392 2.11 16.56 23.16
N LYS A 393 1.21 17.12 23.98
CA LYS A 393 1.43 17.35 25.41
C LYS A 393 1.68 16.03 26.16
N ASP A 394 0.92 15.01 25.84
CA ASP A 394 1.09 13.66 26.40
C ASP A 394 1.39 12.67 25.27
N LYS A 395 2.68 12.36 25.08
CA LYS A 395 3.16 11.45 24.05
C LYS A 395 2.66 10.02 24.25
N ASN A 396 2.59 9.55 25.50
CA ASN A 396 2.17 8.18 25.80
C ASN A 396 0.66 7.99 25.54
N ALA A 397 -0.16 8.95 25.92
CA ALA A 397 -1.58 8.92 25.59
C ALA A 397 -1.82 8.98 24.07
N ALA A 398 -1.02 9.78 23.33
CA ALA A 398 -1.08 9.83 21.89
C ALA A 398 -0.72 8.46 21.26
N ILE A 399 0.43 7.88 21.61
CA ILE A 399 0.87 6.57 21.13
C ILE A 399 -0.21 5.51 21.36
N LYS A 400 -0.80 5.47 22.57
CA LYS A 400 -1.85 4.51 22.89
C LYS A 400 -3.07 4.63 21.96
N LYS A 401 -3.46 5.86 21.58
CA LYS A 401 -4.56 6.08 20.63
C LYS A 401 -4.24 5.56 19.23
N PHE A 402 -3.04 5.83 18.72
CA PHE A 402 -2.60 5.37 17.42
C PHE A 402 -2.50 3.85 17.38
N TYR A 403 -1.96 3.23 18.43
CA TYR A 403 -1.87 1.77 18.52
C TYR A 403 -3.25 1.11 18.60
N ALA A 404 -4.22 1.71 19.29
CA ALA A 404 -5.58 1.18 19.31
C ALA A 404 -6.24 1.18 17.92
N VAL A 405 -6.00 2.21 17.10
CA VAL A 405 -6.48 2.25 15.70
C VAL A 405 -5.75 1.20 14.86
N ARG A 406 -4.42 1.11 14.98
CA ARG A 406 -3.59 0.07 14.32
C ARG A 406 -4.14 -1.33 14.59
N ASP A 407 -4.35 -1.66 15.86
CA ASP A 407 -4.76 -2.99 16.28
C ASP A 407 -6.17 -3.32 15.74
N ALA A 408 -7.07 -2.35 15.71
CA ALA A 408 -8.40 -2.54 15.12
C ALA A 408 -8.35 -2.77 13.60
N ILE A 409 -7.47 -2.06 12.86
CA ILE A 409 -7.25 -2.30 11.43
C ILE A 409 -6.70 -3.73 11.22
N ILE A 410 -5.69 -4.13 11.98
CA ILE A 410 -5.10 -5.47 11.90
C ILE A 410 -6.15 -6.54 12.15
N GLN A 411 -6.97 -6.39 13.20
CA GLN A 411 -8.02 -7.36 13.53
C GLN A 411 -9.06 -7.49 12.41
N ASN A 412 -9.50 -6.39 11.81
CA ASN A 412 -10.42 -6.44 10.68
C ASN A 412 -9.81 -7.21 9.49
N CYS A 413 -8.57 -6.91 9.14
CA CYS A 413 -7.89 -7.57 8.03
C CYS A 413 -7.66 -9.07 8.26
N ARG A 414 -7.39 -9.49 9.50
CA ARG A 414 -7.30 -10.92 9.87
C ARG A 414 -8.59 -11.68 9.61
N HIS A 415 -9.70 -11.03 9.81
CA HIS A 415 -11.03 -11.60 9.57
C HIS A 415 -11.56 -11.35 8.16
N ASN A 416 -10.75 -10.83 7.23
CA ASN A 416 -11.15 -10.49 5.87
C ASN A 416 -12.35 -9.52 5.84
N ILE A 417 -12.38 -8.56 6.75
CA ILE A 417 -13.45 -7.56 6.91
C ILE A 417 -12.89 -6.17 6.60
N PHE A 418 -13.65 -5.35 5.91
CA PHE A 418 -13.39 -3.93 5.74
C PHE A 418 -14.25 -3.11 6.70
N ASN A 419 -13.66 -2.11 7.32
CA ASN A 419 -14.37 -1.20 8.21
C ASN A 419 -13.85 0.24 8.04
N ASP A 420 -14.52 1.01 7.22
CA ASP A 420 -14.16 2.38 6.85
C ASP A 420 -14.15 3.37 8.03
N LYS A 421 -14.83 3.00 9.13
CA LYS A 421 -14.86 3.83 10.34
C LYS A 421 -13.58 3.75 11.15
N VAL A 422 -12.76 2.72 10.91
CA VAL A 422 -11.49 2.52 11.61
C VAL A 422 -10.39 3.21 10.81
N ASN A 423 -10.04 4.42 11.21
CA ASN A 423 -9.01 5.24 10.59
C ASN A 423 -8.34 6.16 11.62
N PHE A 424 -7.25 6.81 11.25
CA PHE A 424 -6.45 7.65 12.16
C PHE A 424 -6.98 9.07 12.36
N ASP A 425 -8.01 9.51 11.66
CA ASP A 425 -8.46 10.90 11.66
C ASP A 425 -8.77 11.45 13.06
N ASN A 426 -9.48 10.66 13.87
CA ASN A 426 -9.84 11.08 15.22
C ASN A 426 -8.62 11.11 16.14
N ALA A 427 -7.68 10.19 15.99
CA ALA A 427 -6.42 10.21 16.73
C ALA A 427 -5.60 11.46 16.39
N ILE A 428 -5.49 11.80 15.10
CA ILE A 428 -4.78 13.01 14.63
C ILE A 428 -5.46 14.28 15.16
N LYS A 429 -6.78 14.40 15.01
CA LYS A 429 -7.55 15.56 15.51
C LYS A 429 -7.41 15.75 17.02
N SER A 430 -7.21 14.68 17.77
CA SER A 430 -7.06 14.74 19.22
C SER A 430 -5.68 15.22 19.69
N LEU A 431 -4.71 15.45 18.79
CA LEU A 431 -3.40 16.01 19.13
C LEU A 431 -3.42 17.54 19.24
N ALA A 432 -4.39 18.21 18.65
CA ALA A 432 -4.57 19.66 18.69
C ALA A 432 -5.24 20.07 19.99
#